data_7c12f4f4f0eeb93034f216b1fe62db5b
#
_entry.id   7c12f4f4f0eeb93034f216b1fe62db5b
#
_cell.length_a   1.000
_cell.length_b   1.000
_cell.length_c   1.000
_cell.angle_alpha   90.00
_cell.angle_beta   90.00
_cell.angle_gamma   90.00
#
_symmetry.space_group_name_H-M   'P 1'
#
loop_
_entity.id
_entity.type
_entity.pdbx_description
1 polymer ?
#
loop_
_entity_poly.entity_id
_entity_poly.type
_entity_poly.pdbx_seq_one_letter_code
_entity_poly.pdbx_strand_id
1 'polypeptide(L)'
;MPATVVLTFRNLFKNGRTPMLVIASVAQPLVWLVMFSQTFSRLADTPLLRSLGYRSYLAFLVPGMMVLAVLFTALQSGLAMVSDIDRGMLDKLRVSPISRVSILLGRVLADSATMVVQVAVVLGVGTLMGARVETGWLGTFGMVACVTLLGVVWASLANLIALRSRNAELTMVAGIFVTLPAIFLSPAYFPLRFQPSWVQTVAKANPASYVIEVGQSLMSIGNDWGRDARMLAVLAVAALVAMPATVAAFRAATH
;
A
#
# COMPACT_ATOMS: atom_id res chain seq x y z
N MET A 1 -16.83 -6.25 -24.73
CA MET A 1 -15.70 -6.06 -23.80
C MET A 1 -15.99 -6.87 -22.54
N PRO A 2 -15.05 -7.54 -21.91
CA PRO A 2 -15.30 -8.25 -20.65
C PRO A 2 -15.80 -7.25 -19.57
N ALA A 3 -16.83 -7.64 -18.84
CA ALA A 3 -17.49 -6.78 -17.84
C ALA A 3 -16.48 -6.17 -16.83
N THR A 4 -15.42 -6.90 -16.53
CA THR A 4 -14.32 -6.45 -15.65
C THR A 4 -13.66 -5.16 -16.17
N VAL A 5 -13.37 -5.06 -17.46
CA VAL A 5 -12.71 -3.89 -18.06
C VAL A 5 -13.59 -2.65 -17.96
N VAL A 6 -14.88 -2.78 -18.28
CA VAL A 6 -15.85 -1.69 -18.19
C VAL A 6 -15.98 -1.20 -16.74
N LEU A 7 -16.01 -2.13 -15.77
CA LEU A 7 -16.11 -1.80 -14.34
C LEU A 7 -14.82 -1.15 -13.83
N THR A 8 -13.65 -1.59 -14.29
CA THR A 8 -12.36 -0.96 -13.95
C THR A 8 -12.34 0.49 -14.42
N PHE A 9 -12.66 0.75 -15.70
CA PHE A 9 -12.73 2.10 -16.24
C PHE A 9 -13.75 2.97 -15.49
N ARG A 10 -14.94 2.44 -15.18
CA ARG A 10 -15.95 3.16 -14.41
C ARG A 10 -15.42 3.57 -13.03
N ASN A 11 -14.72 2.68 -12.32
CA ASN A 11 -14.16 2.95 -11.00
C ASN A 11 -12.99 3.95 -11.09
N LEU A 12 -12.12 3.84 -12.10
CA LEU A 12 -11.06 4.81 -12.36
C LEU A 12 -11.64 6.21 -12.66
N PHE A 13 -12.68 6.30 -13.50
CA PHE A 13 -13.35 7.59 -13.77
C PHE A 13 -14.05 8.15 -12.54
N LYS A 14 -14.62 7.29 -11.67
CA LYS A 14 -15.20 7.72 -10.39
C LYS A 14 -14.13 8.33 -9.49
N ASN A 15 -12.97 7.69 -9.38
CA ASN A 15 -11.82 8.21 -8.63
C ASN A 15 -11.27 9.51 -9.28
N GLY A 16 -11.17 9.57 -10.61
CA GLY A 16 -10.70 10.75 -11.35
C GLY A 16 -11.64 11.96 -11.30
N ARG A 17 -12.94 11.75 -11.05
CA ARG A 17 -13.91 12.84 -10.89
C ARG A 17 -13.87 13.50 -9.51
N THR A 18 -13.12 12.96 -8.58
CA THR A 18 -12.83 13.55 -7.28
C THR A 18 -11.33 13.78 -7.10
N PRO A 19 -10.70 14.66 -7.94
CA PRO A 19 -9.26 14.87 -7.92
C PRO A 19 -8.76 15.28 -6.52
N MET A 20 -9.60 15.98 -5.76
CA MET A 20 -9.31 16.39 -4.39
C MET A 20 -9.01 15.19 -3.47
N LEU A 21 -9.71 14.07 -3.62
CA LEU A 21 -9.46 12.87 -2.81
C LEU A 21 -8.14 12.19 -3.20
N VAL A 22 -7.81 12.16 -4.49
CA VAL A 22 -6.54 11.62 -4.98
C VAL A 22 -5.39 12.51 -4.51
N ILE A 23 -5.54 13.84 -4.63
CA ILE A 23 -4.55 14.81 -4.13
C ILE A 23 -4.39 14.65 -2.62
N ALA A 24 -5.47 14.58 -1.85
CA ALA A 24 -5.42 14.43 -0.40
C ALA A 24 -4.72 13.11 0.02
N SER A 25 -4.95 12.01 -0.70
CA SER A 25 -4.33 10.72 -0.39
C SER A 25 -2.82 10.69 -0.65
N VAL A 26 -2.33 11.52 -1.56
CA VAL A 26 -0.88 11.68 -1.84
C VAL A 26 -0.28 12.80 -0.98
N ALA A 27 -1.04 13.84 -0.70
CA ALA A 27 -0.57 15.00 0.06
C ALA A 27 -0.06 14.59 1.47
N GLN A 28 -0.78 13.73 2.16
CA GLN A 28 -0.41 13.28 3.50
C GLN A 28 0.97 12.58 3.53
N PRO A 29 1.25 11.53 2.73
CA PRO A 29 2.60 10.94 2.65
C PRO A 29 3.68 11.93 2.23
N LEU A 30 3.36 12.87 1.32
CA LEU A 30 4.32 13.90 0.89
C LEU A 30 4.65 14.91 2.00
N VAL A 31 3.65 15.35 2.75
CA VAL A 31 3.87 16.21 3.93
C VAL A 31 4.78 15.51 4.93
N TRP A 32 4.51 14.24 5.23
CA TRP A 32 5.37 13.44 6.10
C TRP A 32 6.78 13.27 5.53
N LEU A 33 6.91 12.99 4.21
CA LEU A 33 8.20 12.90 3.54
C LEU A 33 9.01 14.19 3.72
N VAL A 34 8.42 15.34 3.44
CA VAL A 34 9.08 16.64 3.58
C VAL A 34 9.42 16.93 5.03
N MET A 35 8.45 16.80 5.95
CA MET A 35 8.67 17.08 7.37
C MET A 35 9.78 16.19 7.98
N PHE A 36 9.71 14.89 7.77
CA PHE A 36 10.72 13.99 8.31
C PHE A 36 12.08 14.18 7.67
N SER A 37 12.15 14.41 6.35
CA SER A 37 13.41 14.67 5.67
C SER A 37 14.11 15.93 6.17
N GLN A 38 13.36 16.98 6.49
CA GLN A 38 13.92 18.22 7.05
C GLN A 38 14.29 18.06 8.53
N THR A 39 13.41 17.46 9.33
CA THR A 39 13.64 17.26 10.77
C THR A 39 14.86 16.38 11.02
N PHE A 40 15.04 15.34 10.23
CA PHE A 40 16.12 14.35 10.37
C PHE A 40 17.24 14.53 9.34
N SER A 41 17.31 15.67 8.66
CA SER A 41 18.36 15.97 7.67
C SER A 41 19.78 15.79 8.23
N ARG A 42 20.01 16.20 9.48
CA ARG A 42 21.31 16.06 10.17
C ARG A 42 21.68 14.59 10.47
N LEU A 43 20.71 13.67 10.53
CA LEU A 43 21.00 12.24 10.66
C LEU A 43 21.64 11.66 9.39
N ALA A 44 21.41 12.27 8.23
CA ALA A 44 22.00 11.86 6.96
C ALA A 44 23.52 12.02 6.96
N ASP A 45 24.04 12.99 7.71
CA ASP A 45 25.47 13.28 7.80
C ASP A 45 26.20 12.38 8.81
N THR A 46 25.47 11.57 9.56
CA THR A 46 26.07 10.66 10.54
C THR A 46 26.69 9.44 9.85
N PRO A 47 27.87 8.96 10.34
CA PRO A 47 28.47 7.71 9.86
C PRO A 47 27.55 6.50 9.91
N LEU A 48 26.50 6.61 10.70
CA LEU A 48 25.51 5.60 11.01
C LEU A 48 24.69 5.17 9.79
N LEU A 49 24.09 6.10 9.04
CA LEU A 49 23.30 5.79 7.83
C LEU A 49 24.20 5.32 6.68
N ARG A 50 25.42 5.87 6.59
CA ARG A 50 26.41 5.44 5.61
C ARG A 50 26.88 4.00 5.88
N SER A 51 27.02 3.59 7.14
CA SER A 51 27.35 2.20 7.49
C SER A 51 26.26 1.19 7.17
N LEU A 52 25.03 1.68 6.91
CA LEU A 52 23.87 0.88 6.45
C LEU A 52 23.74 0.82 4.93
N GLY A 53 24.66 1.48 4.18
CA GLY A 53 24.61 1.53 2.71
C GLY A 53 23.69 2.61 2.15
N TYR A 54 23.13 3.51 2.96
CA TYR A 54 22.30 4.61 2.48
C TYR A 54 23.11 5.88 2.26
N ARG A 55 22.95 6.51 1.10
CA ARG A 55 23.57 7.80 0.78
C ARG A 55 22.86 8.98 1.43
N SER A 56 21.56 8.83 1.73
CA SER A 56 20.76 9.89 2.33
C SER A 56 19.64 9.29 3.19
N TYR A 57 19.15 10.05 4.17
CA TYR A 57 17.98 9.68 4.94
C TYR A 57 16.72 9.60 4.05
N LEU A 58 16.65 10.39 2.98
CA LEU A 58 15.57 10.30 1.99
C LEU A 58 15.49 8.93 1.32
N ALA A 59 16.63 8.36 0.92
CA ALA A 59 16.67 7.01 0.33
C ALA A 59 16.14 5.95 1.30
N PHE A 60 16.36 6.13 2.59
CA PHE A 60 15.79 5.28 3.65
C PHE A 60 14.29 5.51 3.85
N LEU A 61 13.82 6.77 3.81
CA LEU A 61 12.46 7.18 4.17
C LEU A 61 11.44 6.93 3.05
N VAL A 62 11.81 7.14 1.77
CA VAL A 62 10.89 7.08 0.62
C VAL A 62 10.10 5.77 0.56
N PRO A 63 10.68 4.56 0.71
CA PRO A 63 9.92 3.31 0.68
C PRO A 63 8.86 3.23 1.78
N GLY A 64 9.15 3.74 2.99
CA GLY A 64 8.19 3.83 4.08
C GLY A 64 6.99 4.73 3.73
N MET A 65 7.24 5.87 3.08
CA MET A 65 6.19 6.80 2.64
C MET A 65 5.34 6.22 1.50
N MET A 66 5.94 5.45 0.59
CA MET A 66 5.21 4.73 -0.45
C MET A 66 4.25 3.69 0.16
N VAL A 67 4.72 2.93 1.15
CA VAL A 67 3.88 1.96 1.87
C VAL A 67 2.77 2.67 2.64
N LEU A 68 3.06 3.76 3.33
CA LEU A 68 2.06 4.59 4.01
C LEU A 68 0.92 5.01 3.06
N ALA A 69 1.27 5.49 1.86
CA ALA A 69 0.31 5.93 0.85
C ALA A 69 -0.65 4.79 0.46
N VAL A 70 -0.13 3.60 0.15
CA VAL A 70 -0.98 2.49 -0.30
C VAL A 70 -1.82 1.89 0.83
N LEU A 71 -1.33 1.86 2.08
CA LEU A 71 -2.10 1.35 3.21
C LEU A 71 -3.30 2.24 3.52
N PHE A 72 -3.15 3.56 3.45
CA PHE A 72 -4.28 4.49 3.58
C PHE A 72 -5.26 4.39 2.41
N THR A 73 -4.78 4.21 1.18
CA THR A 73 -5.66 3.97 0.02
C THR A 73 -6.41 2.65 0.16
N ALA A 74 -5.78 1.62 0.66
CA ALA A 74 -6.42 0.35 0.94
C ALA A 74 -7.54 0.49 2.00
N LEU A 75 -7.33 1.29 3.04
CA LEU A 75 -8.37 1.61 4.02
C LEU A 75 -9.55 2.34 3.37
N GLN A 76 -9.29 3.32 2.50
CA GLN A 76 -10.34 4.01 1.75
C GLN A 76 -11.12 3.07 0.82
N SER A 77 -10.49 2.05 0.25
CA SER A 77 -11.18 1.00 -0.51
C SER A 77 -12.22 0.28 0.37
N GLY A 78 -11.89 -0.07 1.61
CA GLY A 78 -12.83 -0.65 2.57
C GLY A 78 -14.02 0.27 2.88
N LEU A 79 -13.77 1.55 3.15
CA LEU A 79 -14.83 2.53 3.40
C LEU A 79 -15.75 2.72 2.19
N ALA A 80 -15.16 2.77 1.00
CA ALA A 80 -15.95 2.84 -0.23
C ALA A 80 -16.79 1.56 -0.47
N MET A 81 -16.35 0.38 0.02
CA MET A 81 -17.14 -0.84 -0.02
C MET A 81 -18.40 -0.70 0.86
N VAL A 82 -18.28 -0.18 2.08
CA VAL A 82 -19.44 0.07 2.95
C VAL A 82 -20.42 1.04 2.27
N SER A 83 -19.91 2.14 1.73
CA SER A 83 -20.74 3.12 1.01
C SER A 83 -21.47 2.50 -0.19
N ASP A 84 -20.85 1.57 -0.90
CA ASP A 84 -21.49 0.86 -2.01
C ASP A 84 -22.60 -0.10 -1.49
N ILE A 85 -22.38 -0.74 -0.33
CA ILE A 85 -23.39 -1.59 0.33
C ILE A 85 -24.61 -0.73 0.73
N ASP A 86 -24.39 0.41 1.39
CA ASP A 86 -25.43 1.32 1.87
C ASP A 86 -26.29 1.89 0.71
N ARG A 87 -25.68 2.04 -0.48
CA ARG A 87 -26.40 2.47 -1.71
C ARG A 87 -27.18 1.34 -2.40
N GLY A 88 -27.33 0.19 -1.76
CA GLY A 88 -28.05 -0.95 -2.29
C GLY A 88 -27.34 -1.64 -3.47
N MET A 89 -26.01 -1.57 -3.53
CA MET A 89 -25.24 -2.26 -4.57
C MET A 89 -25.45 -3.77 -4.51
N LEU A 90 -25.57 -4.36 -3.31
CA LEU A 90 -25.81 -5.80 -3.15
C LEU A 90 -27.13 -6.24 -3.77
N ASP A 91 -28.20 -5.44 -3.62
CA ASP A 91 -29.52 -5.75 -4.17
C ASP A 91 -29.55 -5.63 -5.70
N LYS A 92 -28.86 -4.63 -6.25
CA LYS A 92 -28.68 -4.48 -7.70
C LYS A 92 -27.89 -5.64 -8.31
N LEU A 93 -26.97 -6.22 -7.56
CA LEU A 93 -26.16 -7.37 -8.00
C LEU A 93 -26.95 -8.67 -8.02
N ARG A 94 -27.97 -8.83 -7.18
CA ARG A 94 -28.83 -10.01 -7.18
C ARG A 94 -29.64 -10.16 -8.47
N VAL A 95 -29.98 -9.04 -9.11
CA VAL A 95 -30.76 -8.99 -10.36
C VAL A 95 -29.93 -8.76 -11.62
N SER A 96 -28.59 -8.61 -11.48
CA SER A 96 -27.70 -8.32 -12.59
C SER A 96 -27.03 -9.60 -13.14
N PRO A 97 -26.90 -9.75 -14.47
CA PRO A 97 -26.17 -10.87 -15.09
C PRO A 97 -24.65 -10.75 -14.93
N ILE A 98 -24.13 -9.72 -14.24
CA ILE A 98 -22.68 -9.49 -14.08
C ILE A 98 -22.14 -10.38 -12.97
N SER A 99 -21.03 -11.08 -13.24
CA SER A 99 -20.41 -11.94 -12.23
C SER A 99 -19.85 -11.10 -11.06
N ARG A 100 -20.08 -11.57 -9.84
CA ARG A 100 -19.58 -10.97 -8.59
C ARG A 100 -18.07 -10.83 -8.57
N VAL A 101 -17.39 -11.81 -9.19
CA VAL A 101 -15.93 -11.81 -9.37
C VAL A 101 -15.48 -10.65 -10.25
N SER A 102 -16.19 -10.38 -11.35
CA SER A 102 -15.85 -9.27 -12.26
C SER A 102 -15.94 -7.91 -11.58
N ILE A 103 -16.87 -7.75 -10.63
CA ILE A 103 -17.04 -6.49 -9.90
C ILE A 103 -15.90 -6.26 -8.93
N LEU A 104 -15.54 -7.29 -8.15
CA LEU A 104 -14.41 -7.20 -7.23
C LEU A 104 -13.08 -7.04 -7.97
N LEU A 105 -12.86 -7.79 -9.05
CA LEU A 105 -11.66 -7.65 -9.88
C LEU A 105 -11.55 -6.25 -10.49
N GLY A 106 -12.65 -5.71 -11.02
CA GLY A 106 -12.68 -4.35 -11.55
C GLY A 106 -12.36 -3.29 -10.50
N ARG A 107 -12.76 -3.50 -9.23
CA ARG A 107 -12.41 -2.64 -8.12
C ARG A 107 -10.93 -2.75 -7.75
N VAL A 108 -10.44 -3.97 -7.53
CA VAL A 108 -9.03 -4.20 -7.17
C VAL A 108 -8.09 -3.66 -8.25
N LEU A 109 -8.41 -3.83 -9.53
CA LEU A 109 -7.61 -3.25 -10.62
C LEU A 109 -7.63 -1.72 -10.61
N ALA A 110 -8.77 -1.09 -10.33
CA ALA A 110 -8.86 0.36 -10.22
C ALA A 110 -8.08 0.89 -9.00
N ASP A 111 -8.20 0.23 -7.85
CA ASP A 111 -7.45 0.59 -6.64
C ASP A 111 -5.94 0.40 -6.86
N SER A 112 -5.52 -0.71 -7.51
CA SER A 112 -4.12 -0.96 -7.87
C SER A 112 -3.56 0.11 -8.79
N ALA A 113 -4.31 0.53 -9.81
CA ALA A 113 -3.88 1.62 -10.70
C ALA A 113 -3.71 2.94 -9.94
N THR A 114 -4.61 3.25 -9.01
CA THR A 114 -4.49 4.43 -8.13
C THR A 114 -3.25 4.33 -7.25
N MET A 115 -2.99 3.16 -6.66
CA MET A 115 -1.80 2.90 -5.84
C MET A 115 -0.51 3.06 -6.64
N VAL A 116 -0.45 2.54 -7.87
CA VAL A 116 0.71 2.72 -8.78
C VAL A 116 1.01 4.20 -9.02
N VAL A 117 -0.02 4.99 -9.30
CA VAL A 117 0.13 6.45 -9.49
C VAL A 117 0.65 7.12 -8.23
N GLN A 118 0.10 6.79 -7.05
CA GLN A 118 0.54 7.35 -5.78
C GLN A 118 1.99 7.01 -5.46
N VAL A 119 2.36 5.74 -5.62
CA VAL A 119 3.74 5.25 -5.43
C VAL A 119 4.69 5.97 -6.38
N ALA A 120 4.32 6.13 -7.65
CA ALA A 120 5.12 6.85 -8.64
C ALA A 120 5.29 8.34 -8.27
N VAL A 121 4.23 8.99 -7.76
CA VAL A 121 4.30 10.39 -7.31
C VAL A 121 5.20 10.53 -6.09
N VAL A 122 5.05 9.68 -5.07
CA VAL A 122 5.89 9.73 -3.85
C VAL A 122 7.36 9.46 -4.20
N LEU A 123 7.62 8.47 -5.04
CA LEU A 123 8.98 8.17 -5.53
C LEU A 123 9.54 9.33 -6.37
N GLY A 124 8.73 9.89 -7.28
CA GLY A 124 9.12 11.03 -8.11
C GLY A 124 9.49 12.25 -7.29
N VAL A 125 8.67 12.61 -6.28
CA VAL A 125 9.00 13.71 -5.37
C VAL A 125 10.25 13.38 -4.55
N GLY A 126 10.38 12.15 -4.03
CA GLY A 126 11.58 11.72 -3.32
C GLY A 126 12.85 11.84 -4.16
N THR A 127 12.79 11.46 -5.44
CA THR A 127 13.94 11.60 -6.37
C THR A 127 14.24 13.06 -6.72
N LEU A 128 13.24 13.90 -6.89
CA LEU A 128 13.41 15.35 -7.06
C LEU A 128 14.05 16.01 -5.83
N MET A 129 13.77 15.50 -4.63
CA MET A 129 14.40 15.95 -3.38
C MET A 129 15.82 15.39 -3.20
N GLY A 130 16.30 14.52 -4.09
CA GLY A 130 17.67 14.00 -4.07
C GLY A 130 17.81 12.52 -3.65
N ALA A 131 16.72 11.79 -3.43
CA ALA A 131 16.80 10.35 -3.26
C ALA A 131 17.20 9.69 -4.59
N ARG A 132 18.03 8.64 -4.54
CA ARG A 132 18.45 7.88 -5.72
C ARG A 132 18.10 6.41 -5.55
N VAL A 133 17.56 5.82 -6.62
CA VAL A 133 17.37 4.37 -6.71
C VAL A 133 18.65 3.79 -7.28
N GLU A 134 19.50 3.20 -6.43
CA GLU A 134 20.83 2.71 -6.83
C GLU A 134 20.73 1.53 -7.82
N THR A 135 19.66 0.77 -7.75
CA THR A 135 19.38 -0.38 -8.65
C THR A 135 18.76 0.02 -10.00
N GLY A 136 18.62 1.33 -10.26
CA GLY A 136 18.10 1.86 -11.51
C GLY A 136 16.65 1.52 -11.79
N TRP A 137 16.29 1.44 -13.07
CA TRP A 137 14.90 1.26 -13.50
C TRP A 137 14.30 -0.10 -13.06
N LEU A 138 15.11 -1.17 -13.02
CA LEU A 138 14.66 -2.50 -12.60
C LEU A 138 14.26 -2.49 -11.11
N GLY A 139 15.06 -1.86 -10.25
CA GLY A 139 14.70 -1.66 -8.85
C GLY A 139 13.47 -0.78 -8.67
N THR A 140 13.32 0.25 -9.50
CA THR A 140 12.13 1.11 -9.50
C THR A 140 10.86 0.29 -9.76
N PHE A 141 10.85 -0.53 -10.81
CA PHE A 141 9.70 -1.40 -11.12
C PHE A 141 9.46 -2.44 -10.01
N GLY A 142 10.51 -3.06 -9.49
CA GLY A 142 10.42 -4.01 -8.39
C GLY A 142 9.78 -3.38 -7.14
N MET A 143 10.19 -2.16 -6.80
CA MET A 143 9.66 -1.42 -5.65
C MET A 143 8.19 -1.05 -5.85
N VAL A 144 7.81 -0.52 -7.03
CA VAL A 144 6.41 -0.22 -7.37
C VAL A 144 5.55 -1.48 -7.29
N ALA A 145 6.04 -2.61 -7.81
CA ALA A 145 5.33 -3.89 -7.78
C ALA A 145 5.14 -4.39 -6.34
N CYS A 146 6.19 -4.42 -5.51
CA CYS A 146 6.12 -4.87 -4.12
C CYS A 146 5.13 -4.03 -3.30
N VAL A 147 5.23 -2.70 -3.39
CA VAL A 147 4.37 -1.79 -2.62
C VAL A 147 2.90 -1.91 -3.08
N THR A 148 2.66 -2.01 -4.40
CA THR A 148 1.30 -2.18 -4.92
C THR A 148 0.70 -3.53 -4.51
N LEU A 149 1.46 -4.62 -4.53
CA LEU A 149 1.01 -5.93 -4.06
C LEU A 149 0.63 -5.92 -2.58
N LEU A 150 1.42 -5.25 -1.73
CA LEU A 150 1.05 -5.05 -0.33
C LEU A 150 -0.28 -4.29 -0.22
N GLY A 151 -0.45 -3.22 -1.02
CA GLY A 151 -1.68 -2.46 -1.06
C GLY A 151 -2.90 -3.32 -1.44
N VAL A 152 -2.76 -4.23 -2.39
CA VAL A 152 -3.82 -5.19 -2.78
C VAL A 152 -4.18 -6.13 -1.62
N VAL A 153 -3.18 -6.67 -0.91
CA VAL A 153 -3.41 -7.53 0.27
C VAL A 153 -4.15 -6.74 1.35
N TRP A 154 -3.70 -5.51 1.61
CA TRP A 154 -4.30 -4.64 2.63
C TRP A 154 -5.72 -4.19 2.26
N ALA A 155 -5.96 -3.86 0.99
CA ALA A 155 -7.30 -3.54 0.49
C ALA A 155 -8.25 -4.75 0.60
N SER A 156 -7.74 -5.97 0.35
CA SER A 156 -8.50 -7.20 0.56
C SER A 156 -8.93 -7.35 2.02
N LEU A 157 -8.01 -7.10 2.96
CA LEU A 157 -8.30 -7.13 4.40
C LEU A 157 -9.32 -6.05 4.80
N ALA A 158 -9.14 -4.80 4.34
CA ALA A 158 -10.06 -3.70 4.60
C ALA A 158 -11.47 -3.98 4.05
N ASN A 159 -11.55 -4.55 2.85
CA ASN A 159 -12.82 -4.97 2.25
C ASN A 159 -13.48 -6.13 3.01
N LEU A 160 -12.72 -7.07 3.56
CA LEU A 160 -13.25 -8.14 4.44
C LEU A 160 -13.86 -7.56 5.71
N ILE A 161 -13.18 -6.61 6.35
CA ILE A 161 -13.71 -5.89 7.52
C ILE A 161 -15.01 -5.18 7.14
N ALA A 162 -15.02 -4.45 6.03
CA ALA A 162 -16.19 -3.73 5.52
C ALA A 162 -17.40 -4.64 5.27
N LEU A 163 -17.19 -5.79 4.64
CA LEU A 163 -18.25 -6.77 4.35
C LEU A 163 -18.85 -7.39 5.61
N ARG A 164 -18.02 -7.54 6.66
CA ARG A 164 -18.46 -8.11 7.95
C ARG A 164 -19.13 -7.09 8.85
N SER A 165 -18.56 -5.91 8.97
CA SER A 165 -19.07 -4.85 9.85
C SER A 165 -20.30 -4.17 9.27
N ARG A 166 -20.35 -3.99 7.94
CA ARG A 166 -21.34 -3.18 7.21
C ARG A 166 -21.53 -1.80 7.84
N ASN A 167 -20.49 -1.29 8.48
CA ASN A 167 -20.50 -0.02 9.19
C ASN A 167 -19.20 0.73 8.89
N ALA A 168 -19.32 1.97 8.42
CA ALA A 168 -18.18 2.78 8.01
C ALA A 168 -17.27 3.14 9.19
N GLU A 169 -17.86 3.46 10.35
CA GLU A 169 -17.11 3.83 11.55
C GLU A 169 -16.29 2.65 12.08
N LEU A 170 -16.91 1.46 12.21
CA LEU A 170 -16.21 0.25 12.62
C LEU A 170 -15.11 -0.14 11.63
N THR A 171 -15.36 -0.01 10.31
CA THR A 171 -14.36 -0.28 9.28
C THR A 171 -13.18 0.68 9.40
N MET A 172 -13.44 1.96 9.65
CA MET A 172 -12.42 2.98 9.82
C MET A 172 -11.58 2.71 11.08
N VAL A 173 -12.23 2.51 12.22
CA VAL A 173 -11.54 2.26 13.50
C VAL A 173 -10.70 0.99 13.43
N ALA A 174 -11.26 -0.13 12.97
CA ALA A 174 -10.54 -1.39 12.83
C ALA A 174 -9.38 -1.26 11.82
N GLY A 175 -9.61 -0.59 10.69
CA GLY A 175 -8.58 -0.35 9.68
C GLY A 175 -7.43 0.49 10.19
N ILE A 176 -7.69 1.59 10.90
CA ILE A 176 -6.67 2.41 11.54
C ILE A 176 -5.90 1.61 12.59
N PHE A 177 -6.62 0.83 13.41
CA PHE A 177 -6.02 0.02 14.48
C PHE A 177 -5.07 -1.06 13.95
N VAL A 178 -5.25 -1.52 12.73
CA VAL A 178 -4.32 -2.44 12.04
C VAL A 178 -3.22 -1.68 11.29
N THR A 179 -3.57 -0.58 10.62
CA THR A 179 -2.64 0.15 9.74
C THR A 179 -1.58 0.93 10.52
N LEU A 180 -1.95 1.63 11.60
CA LEU A 180 -0.98 2.41 12.37
C LEU A 180 0.11 1.53 13.02
N PRO A 181 -0.21 0.43 13.71
CA PRO A 181 0.83 -0.47 14.21
C PRO A 181 1.69 -1.05 13.09
N ALA A 182 1.10 -1.40 11.93
CA ALA A 182 1.86 -1.93 10.81
C ALA A 182 2.94 -0.95 10.30
N ILE A 183 2.66 0.35 10.30
CA ILE A 183 3.64 1.38 9.90
C ILE A 183 4.61 1.69 11.03
N PHE A 184 4.12 1.95 12.25
CA PHE A 184 4.99 2.40 13.35
C PHE A 184 5.90 1.28 13.91
N LEU A 185 5.46 0.02 13.86
CA LEU A 185 6.25 -1.16 14.22
C LEU A 185 6.97 -1.75 12.99
N SER A 186 7.51 -0.89 12.14
CA SER A 186 8.25 -1.24 10.93
C SER A 186 9.47 -0.30 10.76
N PRO A 187 10.39 -0.58 9.84
CA PRO A 187 11.51 0.32 9.54
C PRO A 187 11.12 1.54 8.68
N ALA A 188 9.86 1.98 8.70
CA ALA A 188 9.40 3.09 7.87
C ALA A 188 10.09 4.42 8.18
N TYR A 189 10.32 4.71 9.46
CA TYR A 189 10.87 5.98 9.93
C TYR A 189 12.29 5.85 10.50
N PHE A 190 12.58 4.73 11.17
CA PHE A 190 13.87 4.47 11.81
C PHE A 190 14.31 3.04 11.56
N PRO A 191 15.63 2.79 11.37
CA PRO A 191 16.16 1.45 11.22
C PRO A 191 15.82 0.57 12.43
N LEU A 192 15.38 -0.67 12.18
CA LEU A 192 14.92 -1.60 13.23
C LEU A 192 15.95 -1.82 14.34
N ARG A 193 17.23 -1.81 14.01
CA ARG A 193 18.32 -2.03 14.99
C ARG A 193 18.38 -1.00 16.12
N PHE A 194 17.76 0.19 15.94
CA PHE A 194 17.68 1.24 16.97
C PHE A 194 16.35 1.22 17.72
N GLN A 195 15.42 0.36 17.31
CA GLN A 195 14.15 0.22 17.98
C GLN A 195 14.26 -0.81 19.12
N PRO A 196 13.41 -0.75 20.14
CA PRO A 196 13.37 -1.72 21.24
C PRO A 196 13.23 -3.15 20.72
N SER A 197 13.77 -4.14 21.45
CA SER A 197 13.78 -5.54 21.05
C SER A 197 12.42 -6.13 20.77
N TRP A 198 11.41 -5.71 21.52
CA TRP A 198 10.03 -6.15 21.30
C TRP A 198 9.48 -5.65 19.95
N VAL A 199 9.81 -4.41 19.53
CA VAL A 199 9.42 -3.88 18.22
C VAL A 199 10.11 -4.67 17.10
N GLN A 200 11.41 -4.98 17.25
CA GLN A 200 12.14 -5.80 16.28
C GLN A 200 11.49 -7.19 16.12
N THR A 201 10.96 -7.76 17.22
CA THR A 201 10.26 -9.06 17.17
C THR A 201 8.93 -8.94 16.44
N VAL A 202 8.14 -7.92 16.71
CA VAL A 202 6.86 -7.68 16.02
C VAL A 202 7.07 -7.37 14.54
N ALA A 203 8.10 -6.58 14.21
CA ALA A 203 8.45 -6.23 12.84
C ALA A 203 8.73 -7.47 11.96
N LYS A 204 9.26 -8.56 12.53
CA LYS A 204 9.49 -9.84 11.83
C LYS A 204 8.19 -10.54 11.39
N ALA A 205 7.06 -10.24 12.02
CA ALA A 205 5.75 -10.78 11.63
C ALA A 205 4.95 -9.79 10.76
N ASN A 206 5.45 -8.57 10.60
CA ASN A 206 4.75 -7.49 9.93
C ASN A 206 5.04 -7.47 8.42
N PRO A 207 4.05 -7.72 7.53
CA PRO A 207 4.29 -7.74 6.09
C PRO A 207 4.73 -6.37 5.53
N ALA A 208 4.32 -5.26 6.16
CA ALA A 208 4.76 -3.93 5.76
C ALA A 208 6.28 -3.75 5.96
N SER A 209 6.85 -4.34 7.03
CA SER A 209 8.30 -4.29 7.28
C SER A 209 9.09 -4.90 6.13
N TYR A 210 8.67 -6.05 5.64
CA TYR A 210 9.35 -6.72 4.52
C TYR A 210 9.35 -5.89 3.25
N VAL A 211 8.21 -5.26 2.92
CA VAL A 211 8.10 -4.42 1.71
C VAL A 211 8.97 -3.18 1.84
N ILE A 212 8.98 -2.56 3.03
CA ILE A 212 9.82 -1.40 3.30
C ILE A 212 11.30 -1.78 3.20
N GLU A 213 11.71 -2.91 3.79
CA GLU A 213 13.09 -3.41 3.70
C GLU A 213 13.51 -3.71 2.26
N VAL A 214 12.64 -4.30 1.43
CA VAL A 214 12.90 -4.49 -0.01
C VAL A 214 13.09 -3.15 -0.70
N GLY A 215 12.19 -2.19 -0.48
CA GLY A 215 12.32 -0.86 -1.05
C GLY A 215 13.61 -0.16 -0.62
N GLN A 216 13.97 -0.28 0.65
CA GLN A 216 15.20 0.26 1.21
C GLN A 216 16.45 -0.44 0.62
N SER A 217 16.42 -1.76 0.44
CA SER A 217 17.47 -2.52 -0.24
C SER A 217 17.68 -2.03 -1.66
N LEU A 218 16.60 -1.85 -2.44
CA LEU A 218 16.65 -1.37 -3.82
C LEU A 218 17.16 0.09 -3.95
N MET A 219 17.03 0.89 -2.89
CA MET A 219 17.56 2.25 -2.82
C MET A 219 18.96 2.32 -2.19
N SER A 220 19.51 1.21 -1.70
CA SER A 220 20.84 1.14 -1.07
C SER A 220 21.92 0.63 -2.01
N ILE A 221 23.18 0.89 -1.62
CA ILE A 221 24.33 0.30 -2.28
C ILE A 221 24.51 -1.12 -1.75
N GLY A 222 24.53 -2.13 -2.63
CA GLY A 222 24.72 -3.53 -2.25
C GLY A 222 23.43 -4.28 -1.92
N ASN A 223 22.39 -4.08 -2.72
CA ASN A 223 21.13 -4.81 -2.62
C ASN A 223 21.31 -6.32 -2.86
N ASP A 224 20.45 -7.12 -2.25
CA ASP A 224 20.37 -8.58 -2.43
C ASP A 224 19.15 -8.94 -3.28
N TRP A 225 19.36 -9.04 -4.60
CA TRP A 225 18.31 -9.41 -5.56
C TRP A 225 17.65 -10.74 -5.25
N GLY A 226 18.38 -11.72 -4.69
CA GLY A 226 17.83 -13.04 -4.36
C GLY A 226 16.85 -12.96 -3.18
N ARG A 227 17.15 -12.11 -2.19
CA ARG A 227 16.25 -11.82 -1.07
C ARG A 227 15.02 -11.05 -1.55
N ASP A 228 15.23 -9.99 -2.33
CA ASP A 228 14.18 -9.10 -2.80
C ASP A 228 13.18 -9.83 -3.71
N ALA A 229 13.67 -10.69 -4.62
CA ALA A 229 12.81 -11.53 -5.46
C ALA A 229 12.00 -12.55 -4.65
N ARG A 230 12.58 -13.17 -3.62
CA ARG A 230 11.84 -14.08 -2.73
C ARG A 230 10.72 -13.36 -1.98
N MET A 231 10.96 -12.14 -1.48
CA MET A 231 9.96 -11.34 -0.81
C MET A 231 8.83 -10.92 -1.77
N LEU A 232 9.16 -10.55 -3.00
CA LEU A 232 8.17 -10.26 -4.05
C LEU A 232 7.30 -11.49 -4.33
N ALA A 233 7.89 -12.68 -4.42
CA ALA A 233 7.15 -13.91 -4.63
C ALA A 233 6.21 -14.24 -3.44
N VAL A 234 6.65 -14.05 -2.20
CA VAL A 234 5.81 -14.24 -1.01
C VAL A 234 4.62 -13.28 -1.01
N LEU A 235 4.84 -12.01 -1.36
CA LEU A 235 3.77 -11.01 -1.46
C LEU A 235 2.80 -11.32 -2.59
N ALA A 236 3.30 -11.80 -3.73
CA ALA A 236 2.45 -12.23 -4.84
C ALA A 236 1.55 -13.40 -4.42
N VAL A 237 2.11 -14.40 -3.73
CA VAL A 237 1.32 -15.52 -3.17
C VAL A 237 0.31 -15.02 -2.16
N ALA A 238 0.70 -14.12 -1.24
CA ALA A 238 -0.23 -13.52 -0.27
C ALA A 238 -1.39 -12.77 -0.95
N ALA A 239 -1.11 -12.01 -2.01
CA ALA A 239 -2.14 -11.34 -2.79
C ALA A 239 -3.07 -12.33 -3.51
N LEU A 240 -2.51 -13.41 -4.09
CA LEU A 240 -3.26 -14.48 -4.73
C LEU A 240 -4.15 -15.27 -3.76
N VAL A 241 -3.82 -15.32 -2.47
CA VAL A 241 -4.64 -15.95 -1.43
C VAL A 241 -5.68 -14.98 -0.87
N ALA A 242 -5.29 -13.72 -0.59
CA ALA A 242 -6.17 -12.71 -0.01
C ALA A 242 -7.34 -12.36 -0.94
N MET A 243 -7.08 -12.29 -2.24
CA MET A 243 -8.08 -11.94 -3.25
C MET A 243 -9.23 -12.96 -3.34
N PRO A 244 -9.00 -14.28 -3.49
CA PRO A 244 -10.06 -15.30 -3.43
C PRO A 244 -10.81 -15.32 -2.09
N ALA A 245 -10.13 -15.09 -0.97
CA ALA A 245 -10.77 -15.00 0.34
C ALA A 245 -11.78 -13.85 0.40
N THR A 246 -11.43 -12.68 -0.14
CA THR A 246 -12.34 -11.53 -0.26
C THR A 246 -13.51 -11.83 -1.20
N VAL A 247 -13.25 -12.52 -2.33
CA VAL A 247 -14.29 -12.96 -3.26
C VAL A 247 -15.26 -13.95 -2.57
N ALA A 248 -14.75 -14.89 -1.80
CA ALA A 248 -15.57 -15.86 -1.08
C ALA A 248 -16.43 -15.17 -0.02
N ALA A 249 -15.88 -14.25 0.76
CA ALA A 249 -16.62 -13.45 1.74
C ALA A 249 -17.70 -12.59 1.07
N PHE A 250 -17.39 -11.98 -0.08
CA PHE A 250 -18.36 -11.21 -0.84
C PHE A 250 -19.51 -12.08 -1.37
N ARG A 251 -19.23 -13.30 -1.85
CA ARG A 251 -20.25 -14.26 -2.25
C ARG A 251 -21.17 -14.63 -1.07
N ALA A 252 -20.58 -14.91 0.10
CA ALA A 252 -21.33 -15.24 1.29
C ALA A 252 -22.21 -14.08 1.80
N ALA A 253 -21.77 -12.85 1.66
CA ALA A 253 -22.54 -11.65 2.05
C ALA A 253 -23.70 -11.32 1.09
N THR A 254 -23.72 -11.91 -0.12
CA THR A 254 -24.72 -11.67 -1.16
C THR A 254 -25.72 -12.82 -1.32
N HIS A 255 -25.58 -13.90 -0.56
CA HIS A 255 -26.61 -14.93 -0.35
C HIS A 255 -27.53 -14.51 0.78
#